data_f5dcaee8a4f43a48874faa33c698bf65
#
_entry.id   f5dcaee8a4f43a48874faa33c698bf65
#
_cell.length_a   1.000
_cell.length_b   1.000
_cell.length_c   1.000
_cell.angle_alpha   90.00
_cell.angle_beta   90.00
_cell.angle_gamma   90.00
#
_symmetry.space_group_name_H-M   'P 1'
#
loop_
_entity.id
_entity.type
_entity.pdbx_description
1 polymer ?
#
loop_
_entity_poly.entity_id
_entity_poly.type
_entity_poly.pdbx_seq_one_letter_code
_entity_poly.pdbx_strand_id
1 'polypeptide(L)'
;MPALFPRPAPWQPRDMDTATRAATLLELHHTGSTLVLPNVWDAWSARVVADAGFAALSIGSHPLADSRGQGDNEDMTLDDALDGVRRICSAVPDVPVTADMEAGYGVSPAELVERLLEAGAVGLNVEDTVHSEGGRLRSVAEHADYIGGLRQAADAAGVDLVVNARTDAFIQADRFEDPVAEAITRLRACEEAGARCVYPVKVPDAASLQRILDALSGPVNVIANPRAGSAAGSLEDLQVMGVHRVTFGPLLQKELAPDLAALVSPWM
;
A
#
# COMPACT_ATOMS: atom_id res chain seq x y z
N MET A 1 -11.76 30.32 6.95
CA MET A 1 -11.26 29.88 5.64
C MET A 1 -12.35 29.07 4.97
N PRO A 2 -12.81 29.38 3.75
CA PRO A 2 -13.77 28.52 3.05
C PRO A 2 -13.09 27.21 2.68
N ALA A 3 -13.81 26.09 2.82
CA ALA A 3 -13.35 24.77 2.43
C ALA A 3 -13.06 24.74 0.92
N LEU A 4 -11.84 24.44 0.53
CA LEU A 4 -11.36 24.43 -0.85
C LEU A 4 -11.92 23.28 -1.71
N PHE A 5 -12.68 22.35 -1.12
CA PHE A 5 -13.33 21.27 -1.86
C PHE A 5 -14.77 21.08 -1.38
N PRO A 6 -15.74 20.83 -2.30
CA PRO A 6 -17.08 20.43 -1.90
C PRO A 6 -16.97 19.10 -1.12
N ARG A 7 -17.59 19.03 0.05
CA ARG A 7 -17.70 17.78 0.79
C ARG A 7 -18.40 16.78 -0.12
N PRO A 8 -17.83 15.57 -0.34
CA PRO A 8 -18.58 14.52 -1.00
C PRO A 8 -19.86 14.23 -0.21
N ALA A 9 -20.91 13.77 -0.90
CA ALA A 9 -22.15 13.35 -0.25
C ALA A 9 -21.81 12.31 0.82
N PRO A 10 -22.53 12.30 1.97
CA PRO A 10 -22.29 11.31 3.01
C PRO A 10 -22.41 9.92 2.39
N TRP A 11 -21.35 9.14 2.58
CA TRP A 11 -21.26 7.77 2.12
C TRP A 11 -22.40 6.95 2.73
N GLN A 12 -23.12 6.17 1.90
CA GLN A 12 -24.19 5.29 2.37
C GLN A 12 -23.70 3.85 2.32
N PRO A 13 -23.81 3.08 3.44
CA PRO A 13 -23.43 1.69 3.50
C PRO A 13 -24.11 0.89 2.38
N ARG A 14 -23.32 0.12 1.63
CA ARG A 14 -23.80 -0.93 0.74
C ARG A 14 -23.14 -2.21 1.23
N ASP A 15 -23.92 -3.27 1.44
CA ASP A 15 -23.37 -4.62 1.68
C ASP A 15 -22.60 -5.06 0.42
N MET A 16 -21.34 -4.63 0.31
CA MET A 16 -20.48 -5.03 -0.80
C MET A 16 -19.78 -6.34 -0.47
N ASP A 17 -19.95 -7.33 -1.34
CA ASP A 17 -19.18 -8.56 -1.26
C ASP A 17 -17.69 -8.31 -1.58
N THR A 18 -16.86 -9.31 -1.34
CA THR A 18 -15.41 -9.22 -1.53
C THR A 18 -15.04 -8.92 -2.99
N ALA A 19 -15.72 -9.54 -3.96
CA ALA A 19 -15.44 -9.33 -5.39
C ALA A 19 -15.79 -7.89 -5.81
N THR A 20 -16.92 -7.35 -5.34
CA THR A 20 -17.33 -5.97 -5.60
C THR A 20 -16.34 -4.96 -5.00
N ARG A 21 -15.85 -5.18 -3.78
CA ARG A 21 -14.83 -4.31 -3.14
C ARG A 21 -13.52 -4.36 -3.90
N ALA A 22 -13.09 -5.54 -4.37
CA ALA A 22 -11.89 -5.70 -5.17
C ALA A 22 -11.99 -4.95 -6.50
N ALA A 23 -13.10 -5.13 -7.22
CA ALA A 23 -13.37 -4.42 -8.47
C ALA A 23 -13.42 -2.89 -8.26
N THR A 24 -14.05 -2.43 -7.18
CA THR A 24 -14.05 -1.00 -6.80
C THR A 24 -12.63 -0.48 -6.56
N LEU A 25 -11.80 -1.21 -5.80
CA LEU A 25 -10.42 -0.80 -5.56
C LEU A 25 -9.62 -0.73 -6.87
N LEU A 26 -9.80 -1.71 -7.75
CA LEU A 26 -9.14 -1.72 -9.06
C LEU A 26 -9.58 -0.53 -9.91
N GLU A 27 -10.88 -0.27 -9.99
CA GLU A 27 -11.44 0.85 -10.76
C GLU A 27 -10.90 2.21 -10.27
N LEU A 28 -10.76 2.40 -8.95
CA LEU A 28 -10.21 3.62 -8.37
C LEU A 28 -8.79 3.95 -8.87
N HIS A 29 -8.00 2.95 -9.29
CA HIS A 29 -6.68 3.18 -9.89
C HIS A 29 -6.74 3.69 -11.33
N HIS A 30 -7.91 3.68 -11.98
CA HIS A 30 -8.10 4.02 -13.40
C HIS A 30 -9.04 5.21 -13.63
N THR A 31 -9.38 5.97 -12.59
CA THR A 31 -10.30 7.14 -12.70
C THR A 31 -9.70 8.37 -13.38
N GLY A 32 -8.41 8.35 -13.71
CA GLY A 32 -7.68 9.51 -14.27
C GLY A 32 -7.27 10.55 -13.21
N SER A 33 -7.57 10.33 -11.94
CA SER A 33 -7.09 11.14 -10.80
C SER A 33 -6.22 10.28 -9.89
N THR A 34 -5.27 10.91 -9.19
CA THR A 34 -4.43 10.20 -8.22
C THR A 34 -5.26 9.70 -7.04
N LEU A 35 -5.27 8.38 -6.83
CA LEU A 35 -5.90 7.73 -5.69
C LEU A 35 -5.02 7.91 -4.45
N VAL A 36 -5.53 8.60 -3.42
CA VAL A 36 -4.86 8.70 -2.12
C VAL A 36 -5.42 7.64 -1.18
N LEU A 37 -4.56 6.74 -0.70
CA LEU A 37 -4.88 5.68 0.25
C LEU A 37 -4.16 5.94 1.58
N PRO A 38 -4.80 6.59 2.56
CA PRO A 38 -4.20 6.77 3.88
C PRO A 38 -3.92 5.43 4.56
N ASN A 39 -2.75 5.35 5.21
CA ASN A 39 -2.39 4.16 5.96
C ASN A 39 -2.99 4.21 7.36
N VAL A 40 -3.75 3.18 7.69
CA VAL A 40 -4.41 2.98 8.98
C VAL A 40 -3.77 1.78 9.70
N TRP A 41 -3.93 1.67 11.02
CA TRP A 41 -3.25 0.67 11.84
C TRP A 41 -4.14 -0.02 12.88
N ASP A 42 -5.35 0.49 13.08
CA ASP A 42 -6.35 -0.10 13.97
C ASP A 42 -7.78 0.28 13.55
N ALA A 43 -8.76 -0.29 14.23
CA ALA A 43 -10.17 -0.03 13.95
C ALA A 43 -10.59 1.43 14.18
N TRP A 44 -9.91 2.15 15.09
CA TRP A 44 -10.20 3.56 15.34
C TRP A 44 -9.70 4.44 14.20
N SER A 45 -8.43 4.31 13.82
CA SER A 45 -7.85 5.08 12.70
C SER A 45 -8.59 4.80 11.40
N ALA A 46 -9.01 3.54 11.15
CA ALA A 46 -9.79 3.17 9.98
C ALA A 46 -11.13 3.92 9.92
N ARG A 47 -11.88 3.97 11.01
CA ARG A 47 -13.16 4.72 11.06
C ARG A 47 -12.92 6.22 10.86
N VAL A 48 -11.93 6.81 11.53
CA VAL A 48 -11.63 8.24 11.40
C VAL A 48 -11.34 8.62 9.95
N VAL A 49 -10.54 7.80 9.25
CA VAL A 49 -10.16 8.07 7.85
C VAL A 49 -11.35 7.80 6.91
N ALA A 50 -12.13 6.74 7.14
CA ALA A 50 -13.33 6.46 6.36
C ALA A 50 -14.38 7.58 6.51
N ASP A 51 -14.61 8.05 7.74
CA ASP A 51 -15.53 9.16 8.04
C ASP A 51 -15.05 10.50 7.42
N ALA A 52 -13.76 10.64 7.18
CA ALA A 52 -13.20 11.77 6.44
C ALA A 52 -13.51 11.72 4.92
N GLY A 53 -14.05 10.60 4.42
CA GLY A 53 -14.55 10.46 3.04
C GLY A 53 -13.57 9.84 2.06
N PHE A 54 -12.53 9.16 2.53
CA PHE A 54 -11.62 8.42 1.64
C PHE A 54 -12.31 7.18 1.06
N ALA A 55 -12.17 6.99 -0.25
CA ALA A 55 -12.86 5.93 -1.00
C ALA A 55 -12.28 4.53 -0.75
N ALA A 56 -11.04 4.42 -0.30
CA ALA A 56 -10.37 3.19 0.05
C ALA A 56 -9.24 3.47 1.06
N LEU A 57 -8.79 2.44 1.78
CA LEU A 57 -7.76 2.54 2.81
C LEU A 57 -6.60 1.58 2.55
N SER A 58 -5.43 1.93 3.09
CA SER A 58 -4.27 1.04 3.13
C SER A 58 -3.93 0.70 4.59
N ILE A 59 -3.57 -0.54 4.88
CA ILE A 59 -2.97 -0.93 6.15
C ILE A 59 -1.45 -0.94 5.95
N GLY A 60 -0.71 -0.22 6.79
CA GLY A 60 0.75 -0.29 6.79
C GLY A 60 1.25 -1.34 7.77
N SER A 61 2.21 -2.18 7.39
CA SER A 61 2.85 -3.17 8.28
C SER A 61 3.48 -2.50 9.50
N HIS A 62 4.34 -1.51 9.28
CA HIS A 62 5.03 -0.77 10.33
C HIS A 62 4.07 -0.10 11.35
N PRO A 63 3.08 0.74 10.97
CA PRO A 63 2.18 1.33 11.95
C PRO A 63 1.25 0.31 12.61
N LEU A 64 0.93 -0.81 11.96
CA LEU A 64 0.20 -1.91 12.57
C LEU A 64 1.05 -2.59 13.66
N ALA A 65 2.32 -2.90 13.37
CA ALA A 65 3.27 -3.47 14.32
C ALA A 65 3.47 -2.55 15.53
N ASP A 66 3.74 -1.25 15.29
CA ASP A 66 3.87 -0.24 16.36
C ASP A 66 2.64 -0.20 17.29
N SER A 67 1.44 -0.27 16.72
CA SER A 67 0.18 -0.26 17.51
C SER A 67 0.01 -1.49 18.40
N ARG A 68 0.74 -2.56 18.10
CA ARG A 68 0.75 -3.83 18.84
C ARG A 68 1.97 -3.97 19.76
N GLY A 69 2.90 -3.01 19.73
CA GLY A 69 4.18 -3.08 20.48
C GLY A 69 5.14 -4.11 19.90
N GLN A 70 5.04 -4.41 18.61
CA GLN A 70 5.90 -5.32 17.85
C GLN A 70 6.76 -4.54 16.85
N GLY A 71 7.84 -5.16 16.36
CA GLY A 71 8.69 -4.58 15.32
C GLY A 71 8.11 -4.75 13.91
N ASP A 72 8.64 -3.98 12.98
CA ASP A 72 8.44 -4.12 11.53
C ASP A 72 9.37 -5.22 10.95
N ASN A 73 9.33 -5.46 9.66
CA ASN A 73 10.19 -6.41 8.94
C ASN A 73 9.94 -7.89 9.30
N GLU A 74 8.69 -8.30 9.23
CA GLU A 74 8.20 -9.66 9.53
C GLU A 74 8.50 -10.11 10.99
N ASP A 75 8.61 -9.15 11.95
CA ASP A 75 8.67 -9.47 13.37
C ASP A 75 7.30 -9.92 13.92
N MET A 76 6.21 -9.46 13.32
CA MET A 76 4.88 -10.04 13.51
C MET A 76 4.81 -11.42 12.84
N THR A 77 4.01 -12.32 13.41
CA THR A 77 3.58 -13.51 12.66
C THR A 77 2.53 -13.14 11.62
N LEU A 78 2.36 -13.98 10.59
CA LEU A 78 1.27 -13.81 9.62
C LEU A 78 -0.11 -13.78 10.32
N ASP A 79 -0.30 -14.59 11.37
CA ASP A 79 -1.54 -14.63 12.16
C ASP A 79 -1.80 -13.29 12.86
N ASP A 80 -0.77 -12.68 13.45
CA ASP A 80 -0.88 -11.36 14.10
C ASP A 80 -1.21 -10.27 13.08
N ALA A 81 -0.54 -10.27 11.93
CA ALA A 81 -0.79 -9.31 10.86
C ALA A 81 -2.24 -9.44 10.33
N LEU A 82 -2.70 -10.67 10.03
CA LEU A 82 -4.05 -10.94 9.54
C LEU A 82 -5.14 -10.67 10.59
N ASP A 83 -4.87 -10.87 11.89
CA ASP A 83 -5.79 -10.44 12.95
C ASP A 83 -5.98 -8.91 12.94
N GLY A 84 -4.89 -8.15 12.75
CA GLY A 84 -4.97 -6.70 12.55
C GLY A 84 -5.79 -6.32 11.33
N VAL A 85 -5.52 -6.94 10.19
CA VAL A 85 -6.28 -6.73 8.94
C VAL A 85 -7.77 -6.99 9.16
N ARG A 86 -8.12 -8.11 9.77
CA ARG A 86 -9.52 -8.50 10.04
C ARG A 86 -10.24 -7.46 10.92
N ARG A 87 -9.60 -6.98 11.98
CA ARG A 87 -10.16 -5.96 12.88
C ARG A 87 -10.44 -4.65 12.15
N ILE A 88 -9.51 -4.22 11.29
CA ILE A 88 -9.64 -3.02 10.48
C ILE A 88 -10.76 -3.17 9.46
N CYS A 89 -10.75 -4.23 8.65
CA CYS A 89 -11.78 -4.50 7.65
C CYS A 89 -13.18 -4.61 8.27
N SER A 90 -13.30 -5.27 9.44
CA SER A 90 -14.58 -5.37 10.17
C SER A 90 -15.09 -4.01 10.69
N ALA A 91 -14.20 -3.05 10.91
CA ALA A 91 -14.60 -1.71 11.38
C ALA A 91 -15.11 -0.80 10.25
N VAL A 92 -14.81 -1.14 8.99
CA VAL A 92 -15.16 -0.39 7.78
C VAL A 92 -15.60 -1.36 6.66
N PRO A 93 -16.65 -2.14 6.85
CA PRO A 93 -16.99 -3.31 6.01
C PRO A 93 -17.26 -2.97 4.55
N ASP A 94 -17.65 -1.73 4.29
CA ASP A 94 -18.03 -1.28 2.96
C ASP A 94 -16.91 -0.52 2.22
N VAL A 95 -15.78 -0.27 2.90
CA VAL A 95 -14.64 0.43 2.31
C VAL A 95 -13.61 -0.59 1.82
N PRO A 96 -13.18 -0.54 0.55
CA PRO A 96 -12.08 -1.37 0.07
C PRO A 96 -10.80 -1.12 0.87
N VAL A 97 -10.17 -2.20 1.34
CA VAL A 97 -8.94 -2.14 2.12
C VAL A 97 -7.85 -2.95 1.43
N THR A 98 -6.66 -2.36 1.29
CA THR A 98 -5.43 -3.06 0.89
C THR A 98 -4.49 -3.16 2.08
N ALA A 99 -3.71 -4.24 2.21
CA ALA A 99 -2.81 -4.46 3.33
C ALA A 99 -1.36 -4.63 2.88
N ASP A 100 -0.42 -4.07 3.63
CA ASP A 100 1.01 -4.33 3.45
C ASP A 100 1.35 -5.68 4.09
N MET A 101 1.72 -6.65 3.24
CA MET A 101 2.03 -8.03 3.64
C MET A 101 3.53 -8.33 3.54
N GLU A 102 4.35 -7.29 3.63
CA GLU A 102 5.81 -7.37 3.64
C GLU A 102 6.34 -8.27 2.50
N ALA A 103 7.20 -9.26 2.77
CA ALA A 103 7.64 -10.22 1.76
C ALA A 103 6.70 -11.43 1.60
N GLY A 104 5.59 -11.46 2.32
CA GLY A 104 4.61 -12.56 2.28
C GLY A 104 4.79 -13.60 3.39
N TYR A 105 5.56 -13.29 4.44
CA TYR A 105 5.71 -14.12 5.64
C TYR A 105 6.13 -15.58 5.37
N GLY A 106 6.86 -15.82 4.27
CA GLY A 106 7.36 -17.16 3.91
C GLY A 106 6.30 -18.18 3.50
N VAL A 107 5.03 -17.78 3.33
CA VAL A 107 3.97 -18.68 2.88
C VAL A 107 3.83 -18.67 1.35
N SER A 108 3.12 -19.66 0.82
CA SER A 108 2.83 -19.70 -0.61
C SER A 108 1.89 -18.57 -1.05
N PRO A 109 1.96 -18.11 -2.31
CA PRO A 109 1.02 -17.13 -2.83
C PRO A 109 -0.45 -17.51 -2.66
N ALA A 110 -0.77 -18.79 -2.83
CA ALA A 110 -2.15 -19.30 -2.69
C ALA A 110 -2.63 -19.17 -1.24
N GLU A 111 -1.82 -19.57 -0.27
CA GLU A 111 -2.15 -19.44 1.15
C GLU A 111 -2.30 -17.97 1.57
N LEU A 112 -1.40 -17.10 1.10
CA LEU A 112 -1.46 -15.69 1.43
C LEU A 112 -2.75 -15.04 0.92
N VAL A 113 -3.13 -15.32 -0.34
CA VAL A 113 -4.35 -14.77 -0.95
C VAL A 113 -5.60 -15.28 -0.24
N GLU A 114 -5.71 -16.60 0.00
CA GLU A 114 -6.84 -17.20 0.72
C GLU A 114 -7.06 -16.53 2.07
N ARG A 115 -6.02 -16.48 2.88
CA ARG A 115 -6.09 -15.94 4.25
C ARG A 115 -6.30 -14.43 4.29
N LEU A 116 -5.76 -13.69 3.32
CA LEU A 116 -5.98 -12.25 3.19
C LEU A 116 -7.43 -11.93 2.85
N LEU A 117 -8.01 -12.66 1.90
CA LEU A 117 -9.42 -12.50 1.52
C LEU A 117 -10.36 -12.87 2.68
N GLU A 118 -10.05 -13.91 3.45
CA GLU A 118 -10.76 -14.27 4.69
C GLU A 118 -10.67 -13.16 5.76
N ALA A 119 -9.53 -12.44 5.82
CA ALA A 119 -9.37 -11.29 6.69
C ALA A 119 -10.12 -10.04 6.21
N GLY A 120 -10.60 -10.03 4.96
CA GLY A 120 -11.46 -9.00 4.39
C GLY A 120 -10.75 -7.95 3.53
N ALA A 121 -9.43 -8.01 3.38
CA ALA A 121 -8.71 -7.12 2.47
C ALA A 121 -8.86 -7.58 1.00
N VAL A 122 -8.87 -6.63 0.08
CA VAL A 122 -9.07 -6.85 -1.37
C VAL A 122 -7.90 -6.31 -2.22
N GLY A 123 -6.80 -6.03 -1.57
CA GLY A 123 -5.51 -5.68 -2.18
C GLY A 123 -4.39 -5.94 -1.20
N LEU A 124 -3.16 -6.04 -1.71
CA LEU A 124 -1.97 -6.17 -0.89
C LEU A 124 -0.77 -5.48 -1.53
N ASN A 125 0.18 -5.02 -0.68
CA ASN A 125 1.54 -4.78 -1.11
C ASN A 125 2.36 -6.04 -0.81
N VAL A 126 3.29 -6.38 -1.67
CA VAL A 126 4.35 -7.37 -1.40
C VAL A 126 5.67 -6.84 -1.94
N GLU A 127 6.71 -6.91 -1.10
CA GLU A 127 8.05 -6.45 -1.43
C GLU A 127 9.00 -7.57 -1.81
N ASP A 128 10.10 -7.19 -2.45
CA ASP A 128 11.14 -8.11 -2.88
C ASP A 128 12.24 -8.36 -1.83
N THR A 129 12.24 -7.65 -0.69
CA THR A 129 13.15 -7.90 0.43
C THR A 129 12.57 -8.95 1.37
N VAL A 130 13.23 -10.11 1.51
CA VAL A 130 12.82 -11.19 2.43
C VAL A 130 13.54 -10.98 3.76
N HIS A 131 12.83 -10.45 4.75
CA HIS A 131 13.40 -10.09 6.06
C HIS A 131 13.79 -11.31 6.85
N SER A 132 13.00 -12.37 6.84
CA SER A 132 13.29 -13.65 7.49
C SER A 132 14.54 -14.35 6.96
N GLU A 133 15.05 -13.95 5.79
CA GLU A 133 16.30 -14.43 5.19
C GLU A 133 17.44 -13.39 5.32
N GLY A 134 17.44 -12.59 6.39
CA GLY A 134 18.47 -11.58 6.64
C GLY A 134 18.42 -10.38 5.70
N GLY A 135 17.26 -10.05 5.17
CA GLY A 135 17.08 -8.92 4.24
C GLY A 135 17.56 -9.24 2.82
N ARG A 136 17.50 -10.51 2.43
CA ARG A 136 17.83 -10.93 1.06
C ARG A 136 16.85 -10.31 0.06
N LEU A 137 17.37 -9.65 -0.94
CA LEU A 137 16.57 -9.20 -2.07
C LEU A 137 16.30 -10.38 -3.02
N ARG A 138 15.05 -10.67 -3.32
CA ARG A 138 14.67 -11.64 -4.37
C ARG A 138 15.28 -11.22 -5.71
N SER A 139 15.67 -12.16 -6.53
CA SER A 139 15.97 -11.87 -7.93
C SER A 139 14.71 -11.35 -8.65
N VAL A 140 14.89 -10.72 -9.82
CA VAL A 140 13.77 -10.26 -10.66
C VAL A 140 12.79 -11.39 -10.92
N ALA A 141 13.31 -12.57 -11.32
CA ALA A 141 12.49 -13.75 -11.63
C ALA A 141 11.74 -14.27 -10.38
N GLU A 142 12.44 -14.43 -9.23
CA GLU A 142 11.80 -14.90 -8.01
C GLU A 142 10.65 -14.00 -7.56
N HIS A 143 10.82 -12.67 -7.69
CA HIS A 143 9.75 -11.75 -7.29
C HIS A 143 8.60 -11.76 -8.28
N ALA A 144 8.89 -11.75 -9.58
CA ALA A 144 7.87 -11.88 -10.62
C ALA A 144 7.08 -13.18 -10.51
N ASP A 145 7.75 -14.31 -10.25
CA ASP A 145 7.09 -15.62 -10.04
C ASP A 145 6.15 -15.59 -8.82
N TYR A 146 6.59 -14.93 -7.71
CA TYR A 146 5.74 -14.77 -6.53
C TYR A 146 4.50 -13.91 -6.83
N ILE A 147 4.67 -12.78 -7.52
CA ILE A 147 3.57 -11.90 -7.96
C ILE A 147 2.61 -12.65 -8.90
N GLY A 148 3.15 -13.41 -9.86
CA GLY A 148 2.35 -14.25 -10.76
C GLY A 148 1.53 -15.30 -10.02
N GLY A 149 2.11 -15.90 -8.98
CA GLY A 149 1.40 -16.82 -8.09
C GLY A 149 0.25 -16.18 -7.33
N LEU A 150 0.44 -14.94 -6.82
CA LEU A 150 -0.63 -14.17 -6.17
C LEU A 150 -1.77 -13.86 -7.15
N ARG A 151 -1.43 -13.45 -8.39
CA ARG A 151 -2.44 -13.20 -9.42
C ARG A 151 -3.24 -14.46 -9.76
N GLN A 152 -2.55 -15.58 -9.97
CA GLN A 152 -3.16 -16.88 -10.24
C GLN A 152 -4.13 -17.33 -9.14
N ALA A 153 -3.72 -17.18 -7.88
CA ALA A 153 -4.56 -17.52 -6.73
C ALA A 153 -5.80 -16.63 -6.64
N ALA A 154 -5.66 -15.34 -6.90
CA ALA A 154 -6.78 -14.40 -6.91
C ALA A 154 -7.76 -14.69 -8.05
N ASP A 155 -7.26 -15.01 -9.25
CA ASP A 155 -8.09 -15.40 -10.40
C ASP A 155 -8.86 -16.70 -10.11
N ALA A 156 -8.21 -17.68 -9.46
CA ALA A 156 -8.86 -18.92 -9.03
C ALA A 156 -9.96 -18.69 -7.98
N ALA A 157 -9.80 -17.66 -7.13
CA ALA A 157 -10.82 -17.23 -6.16
C ALA A 157 -11.94 -16.38 -6.79
N GLY A 158 -11.83 -16.00 -8.07
CA GLY A 158 -12.79 -15.11 -8.74
C GLY A 158 -12.76 -13.67 -8.23
N VAL A 159 -11.63 -13.19 -7.73
CA VAL A 159 -11.47 -11.86 -7.13
C VAL A 159 -10.40 -11.07 -7.88
N ASP A 160 -10.74 -9.87 -8.36
CA ASP A 160 -9.80 -8.91 -8.96
C ASP A 160 -8.92 -8.24 -7.89
N LEU A 161 -8.20 -9.07 -7.12
CA LEU A 161 -7.30 -8.61 -6.06
C LEU A 161 -6.26 -7.61 -6.61
N VAL A 162 -6.12 -6.45 -5.98
CA VAL A 162 -5.11 -5.46 -6.37
C VAL A 162 -3.77 -5.82 -5.75
N VAL A 163 -2.92 -6.51 -6.51
CA VAL A 163 -1.53 -6.75 -6.15
C VAL A 163 -0.71 -5.51 -6.48
N ASN A 164 -0.15 -4.85 -5.47
CA ASN A 164 0.77 -3.73 -5.57
C ASN A 164 2.19 -4.24 -5.31
N ALA A 165 2.91 -4.55 -6.38
CA ALA A 165 4.25 -5.13 -6.29
C ALA A 165 5.27 -4.04 -5.92
N ARG A 166 5.90 -4.18 -4.75
CA ARG A 166 6.91 -3.25 -4.26
C ARG A 166 8.32 -3.74 -4.60
N THR A 167 9.19 -2.81 -4.97
CA THR A 167 10.63 -3.06 -4.99
C THR A 167 11.37 -2.15 -4.03
N ASP A 168 12.34 -2.73 -3.34
CA ASP A 168 13.26 -2.06 -2.43
C ASP A 168 14.59 -1.66 -3.11
N ALA A 169 14.63 -1.58 -4.43
CA ALA A 169 15.82 -1.22 -5.17
C ALA A 169 16.48 0.10 -4.69
N PHE A 170 15.66 1.09 -4.27
CA PHE A 170 16.17 2.35 -3.70
C PHE A 170 16.59 2.22 -2.23
N ILE A 171 16.01 1.30 -1.47
CA ILE A 171 16.47 1.00 -0.10
C ILE A 171 17.84 0.34 -0.14
N GLN A 172 18.08 -0.49 -1.14
CA GLN A 172 19.34 -1.21 -1.36
C GLN A 172 20.18 -0.61 -2.50
N ALA A 173 20.07 0.71 -2.72
CA ALA A 173 20.67 1.42 -3.86
C ALA A 173 22.18 1.19 -4.02
N ASP A 174 22.90 1.05 -2.91
CA ASP A 174 24.36 0.80 -2.91
C ASP A 174 24.77 -0.52 -3.60
N ARG A 175 23.81 -1.40 -3.89
CA ARG A 175 24.05 -2.68 -4.59
C ARG A 175 24.01 -2.55 -6.11
N PHE A 176 23.58 -1.41 -6.65
CA PHE A 176 23.29 -1.24 -8.06
C PHE A 176 24.04 -0.04 -8.64
N GLU A 177 24.55 -0.17 -9.86
CA GLU A 177 25.17 0.93 -10.60
C GLU A 177 24.12 1.99 -11.00
N ASP A 178 22.95 1.59 -11.44
CA ASP A 178 21.79 2.46 -11.70
C ASP A 178 20.54 1.89 -10.98
N PRO A 179 20.25 2.35 -9.75
CA PRO A 179 19.08 1.89 -8.99
C PRO A 179 17.75 2.17 -9.69
N VAL A 180 17.66 3.21 -10.56
CA VAL A 180 16.45 3.51 -11.32
C VAL A 180 16.24 2.47 -12.41
N ALA A 181 17.28 2.10 -13.15
CA ALA A 181 17.20 1.05 -14.16
C ALA A 181 16.83 -0.32 -13.54
N GLU A 182 17.40 -0.62 -12.36
CA GLU A 182 17.06 -1.83 -11.61
C GLU A 182 15.60 -1.82 -11.17
N ALA A 183 15.12 -0.71 -10.58
CA ALA A 183 13.72 -0.56 -10.19
C ALA A 183 12.79 -0.77 -11.39
N ILE A 184 13.07 -0.14 -12.53
CA ILE A 184 12.29 -0.31 -13.77
C ILE A 184 12.27 -1.78 -14.21
N THR A 185 13.41 -2.46 -14.20
CA THR A 185 13.50 -3.88 -14.59
C THR A 185 12.62 -4.75 -13.70
N ARG A 186 12.68 -4.57 -12.37
CA ARG A 186 11.89 -5.31 -11.40
C ARG A 186 10.39 -5.05 -11.53
N LEU A 187 10.01 -3.78 -11.60
CA LEU A 187 8.61 -3.38 -11.66
C LEU A 187 7.95 -3.81 -12.97
N ARG A 188 8.67 -3.73 -14.11
CA ARG A 188 8.18 -4.24 -15.40
C ARG A 188 7.93 -5.75 -15.36
N ALA A 189 8.86 -6.52 -14.79
CA ALA A 189 8.65 -7.96 -14.62
C ALA A 189 7.42 -8.27 -13.73
N CYS A 190 7.15 -7.44 -12.71
CA CYS A 190 5.95 -7.57 -11.89
C CYS A 190 4.66 -7.20 -12.66
N GLU A 191 4.68 -6.15 -13.50
CA GLU A 191 3.54 -5.83 -14.39
C GLU A 191 3.24 -7.00 -15.33
N GLU A 192 4.26 -7.55 -15.99
CA GLU A 192 4.14 -8.71 -16.89
C GLU A 192 3.62 -9.95 -16.14
N ALA A 193 3.96 -10.12 -14.88
CA ALA A 193 3.46 -11.18 -14.00
C ALA A 193 2.02 -10.95 -13.49
N GLY A 194 1.41 -9.78 -13.76
CA GLY A 194 0.00 -9.49 -13.44
C GLY A 194 -0.22 -8.62 -12.20
N ALA A 195 0.81 -7.89 -11.73
CA ALA A 195 0.59 -6.81 -10.76
C ALA A 195 -0.38 -5.76 -11.32
N ARG A 196 -1.32 -5.30 -10.50
CA ARG A 196 -2.29 -4.25 -10.86
C ARG A 196 -1.81 -2.84 -10.53
N CYS A 197 -0.79 -2.75 -9.69
CA CYS A 197 -0.09 -1.54 -9.33
C CYS A 197 1.36 -1.92 -8.99
N VAL A 198 2.30 -0.97 -9.12
CA VAL A 198 3.70 -1.21 -8.74
C VAL A 198 4.20 -0.07 -7.85
N TYR A 199 5.20 -0.36 -7.01
CA TYR A 199 5.62 0.53 -5.96
C TYR A 199 7.15 0.63 -5.85
N PRO A 200 7.78 1.66 -6.44
CA PRO A 200 9.18 2.00 -6.22
C PRO A 200 9.35 2.74 -4.89
N VAL A 201 9.39 2.00 -3.77
CA VAL A 201 9.48 2.63 -2.45
C VAL A 201 10.74 3.49 -2.34
N LYS A 202 10.63 4.67 -1.70
CA LYS A 202 11.72 5.63 -1.52
C LYS A 202 12.38 6.11 -2.83
N VAL A 203 11.59 6.25 -3.91
CA VAL A 203 12.10 6.96 -5.10
C VAL A 203 12.70 8.29 -4.68
N PRO A 204 13.94 8.63 -5.11
CA PRO A 204 14.71 9.70 -4.49
C PRO A 204 14.32 11.14 -4.92
N ASP A 205 13.77 11.29 -6.13
CA ASP A 205 13.44 12.58 -6.72
C ASP A 205 12.48 12.48 -7.91
N ALA A 206 12.00 13.62 -8.38
CA ALA A 206 11.05 13.74 -9.49
C ALA A 206 11.63 13.20 -10.83
N ALA A 207 12.91 13.38 -11.09
CA ALA A 207 13.53 12.92 -12.34
C ALA A 207 13.58 11.39 -12.39
N SER A 208 13.93 10.75 -11.28
CA SER A 208 13.90 9.29 -11.12
C SER A 208 12.49 8.75 -11.27
N LEU A 209 11.50 9.40 -10.64
CA LEU A 209 10.10 9.03 -10.75
C LEU A 209 9.60 9.15 -12.20
N GLN A 210 9.95 10.22 -12.91
CA GLN A 210 9.54 10.39 -14.31
C GLN A 210 10.11 9.28 -15.21
N ARG A 211 11.39 8.90 -15.03
CA ARG A 211 11.98 7.77 -15.76
C ARG A 211 11.21 6.46 -15.53
N ILE A 212 10.72 6.24 -14.31
CA ILE A 212 9.91 5.05 -13.98
C ILE A 212 8.54 5.15 -14.66
N LEU A 213 7.84 6.28 -14.55
CA LEU A 213 6.53 6.49 -15.16
C LEU A 213 6.57 6.32 -16.68
N ASP A 214 7.62 6.84 -17.35
CA ASP A 214 7.80 6.72 -18.80
C ASP A 214 8.08 5.27 -19.26
N ALA A 215 8.57 4.43 -18.36
CA ALA A 215 8.98 3.07 -18.67
C ALA A 215 7.90 2.02 -18.37
N LEU A 216 6.89 2.35 -17.57
CA LEU A 216 5.83 1.43 -17.12
C LEU A 216 4.50 1.77 -17.78
N SER A 217 3.59 0.79 -17.82
CA SER A 217 2.29 0.95 -18.46
C SER A 217 1.13 1.02 -17.47
N GLY A 218 1.33 0.46 -16.28
CA GLY A 218 0.32 0.33 -15.24
C GLY A 218 0.41 1.42 -14.16
N PRO A 219 -0.50 1.36 -13.20
CA PRO A 219 -0.52 2.26 -12.07
C PRO A 219 0.75 2.21 -11.22
N VAL A 220 1.28 3.39 -10.86
CA VAL A 220 2.45 3.54 -9.98
C VAL A 220 2.03 4.16 -8.66
N ASN A 221 2.45 3.52 -7.55
CA ASN A 221 2.27 4.02 -6.19
C ASN A 221 3.51 4.80 -5.72
N VAL A 222 3.30 5.93 -5.06
CA VAL A 222 4.35 6.73 -4.41
C VAL A 222 4.03 6.90 -2.93
N ILE A 223 5.05 6.79 -2.07
CA ILE A 223 4.91 7.15 -0.66
C ILE A 223 5.10 8.65 -0.49
N ALA A 224 4.23 9.28 0.32
CA ALA A 224 4.32 10.68 0.67
C ALA A 224 4.15 10.90 2.18
N ASN A 225 4.73 11.97 2.71
CA ASN A 225 4.39 12.47 4.02
C ASN A 225 3.11 13.32 3.88
N PRO A 226 2.08 13.14 4.74
CA PRO A 226 0.80 13.85 4.59
C PRO A 226 0.91 15.38 4.74
N ARG A 227 1.99 15.89 5.36
CA ARG A 227 2.25 17.34 5.51
C ARG A 227 3.29 17.87 4.53
N ALA A 228 4.34 17.08 4.26
CA ALA A 228 5.50 17.52 3.49
C ALA A 228 5.50 17.06 2.02
N GLY A 229 4.59 16.17 1.61
CA GLY A 229 4.61 15.58 0.28
C GLY A 229 5.63 14.44 0.15
N SER A 230 6.07 14.17 -1.07
CA SER A 230 7.07 13.14 -1.40
C SER A 230 8.42 13.75 -1.78
N ALA A 231 9.44 12.92 -1.94
CA ALA A 231 10.73 13.36 -2.51
C ALA A 231 10.60 13.86 -3.95
N ALA A 232 9.52 13.48 -4.66
CA ALA A 232 9.24 13.94 -6.02
C ALA A 232 8.31 15.17 -6.08
N GLY A 233 7.82 15.68 -4.94
CA GLY A 233 6.98 16.89 -4.87
C GLY A 233 5.71 16.71 -4.06
N SER A 234 4.83 17.69 -4.17
CA SER A 234 3.50 17.75 -3.56
C SER A 234 2.53 16.76 -4.22
N LEU A 235 1.32 16.62 -3.66
CA LEU A 235 0.26 15.83 -4.30
C LEU A 235 -0.10 16.38 -5.69
N GLU A 236 -0.12 17.71 -5.86
CA GLU A 236 -0.39 18.35 -7.15
C GLU A 236 0.71 18.04 -8.18
N ASP A 237 1.99 18.08 -7.78
CA ASP A 237 3.11 17.69 -8.63
C ASP A 237 3.00 16.22 -9.06
N LEU A 238 2.68 15.32 -8.14
CA LEU A 238 2.48 13.90 -8.43
C LEU A 238 1.31 13.65 -9.39
N GLN A 239 0.21 14.40 -9.26
CA GLN A 239 -0.92 14.34 -10.17
C GLN A 239 -0.53 14.77 -11.58
N VAL A 240 0.20 15.90 -11.70
CA VAL A 240 0.69 16.41 -12.99
C VAL A 240 1.65 15.42 -13.65
N MET A 241 2.48 14.72 -12.86
CA MET A 241 3.37 13.68 -13.36
C MET A 241 2.64 12.42 -13.81
N GLY A 242 1.38 12.22 -13.44
CA GLY A 242 0.61 11.03 -13.78
C GLY A 242 0.75 9.88 -12.77
N VAL A 243 1.09 10.17 -11.52
CA VAL A 243 1.10 9.17 -10.44
C VAL A 243 -0.33 8.71 -10.16
N HIS A 244 -0.55 7.40 -10.12
CA HIS A 244 -1.89 6.81 -9.99
C HIS A 244 -2.30 6.60 -8.53
N ARG A 245 -1.35 6.33 -7.65
CA ARG A 245 -1.61 6.02 -6.23
C ARG A 245 -0.60 6.71 -5.31
N VAL A 246 -1.09 7.23 -4.19
CA VAL A 246 -0.27 7.78 -3.11
C VAL A 246 -0.65 7.10 -1.80
N THR A 247 0.35 6.65 -1.05
CA THR A 247 0.20 6.09 0.29
C THR A 247 1.13 6.80 1.27
N PHE A 248 0.89 6.65 2.58
CA PHE A 248 1.69 7.34 3.60
C PHE A 248 2.63 6.41 4.38
N GLY A 249 2.48 5.08 4.25
CA GLY A 249 3.25 4.13 5.05
C GLY A 249 3.13 4.44 6.56
N PRO A 250 4.25 4.50 7.31
CA PRO A 250 4.24 4.87 8.72
C PRO A 250 4.10 6.39 8.97
N LEU A 251 4.18 7.21 7.92
CA LEU A 251 4.35 8.66 8.07
C LEU A 251 3.10 9.34 8.64
N LEU A 252 1.88 8.84 8.37
CA LEU A 252 0.66 9.39 8.96
C LEU A 252 0.65 9.21 10.48
N GLN A 253 0.98 8.02 10.97
CA GLN A 253 1.05 7.74 12.42
C GLN A 253 2.16 8.58 13.08
N LYS A 254 3.33 8.68 12.43
CA LYS A 254 4.46 9.47 12.93
C LYS A 254 4.14 10.97 13.02
N GLU A 255 3.38 11.52 12.06
CA GLU A 255 2.95 12.91 12.08
C GLU A 255 1.91 13.21 13.17
N LEU A 256 1.14 12.21 13.59
CA LEU A 256 0.17 12.38 14.68
C LEU A 256 0.81 12.33 16.08
N ALA A 257 1.96 11.70 16.24
CA ALA A 257 2.60 11.56 17.56
C ALA A 257 2.90 12.92 18.25
N PRO A 258 3.53 13.92 17.58
CA PRO A 258 3.73 15.24 18.17
C PRO A 258 2.42 15.99 18.42
N ASP A 259 1.40 15.84 17.59
CA ASP A 259 0.10 16.46 17.81
C ASP A 259 -0.56 15.90 19.07
N LEU A 260 -0.52 14.59 19.27
CA LEU A 260 -1.02 13.94 20.49
C LEU A 260 -0.26 14.42 21.73
N ALA A 261 1.08 14.47 21.66
CA ALA A 261 1.91 14.95 22.76
C ALA A 261 1.58 16.42 23.12
N ALA A 262 1.41 17.28 22.13
CA ALA A 262 1.03 18.67 22.33
C ALA A 262 -0.36 18.83 22.96
N LEU A 263 -1.30 17.95 22.60
CA LEU A 263 -2.67 17.97 23.14
C LEU A 263 -2.71 17.61 24.64
N VAL A 264 -1.87 16.68 25.09
CA VAL A 264 -1.88 16.19 26.47
C VAL A 264 -0.92 16.95 27.39
N SER A 265 0.14 17.57 26.84
CA SER A 265 1.16 18.28 27.65
C SER A 265 0.64 19.37 28.57
N PRO A 266 -0.44 20.14 28.25
CA PRO A 266 -0.97 21.16 29.18
C PRO A 266 -1.58 20.58 30.47
N TRP A 267 -1.76 19.26 30.55
CA TRP A 267 -2.33 18.58 31.71
C TRP A 267 -1.27 18.01 32.67
N MET A 268 0.02 18.17 32.37
CA MET A 268 1.14 17.85 33.26
C MET A 268 1.41 18.98 34.24
#